data_d575cdac7ea2b41807b5d576348a1bbe
#
_entry.id   d575cdac7ea2b41807b5d576348a1bbe
#
_cell.length_a   1.000
_cell.length_b   1.000
_cell.length_c   1.000
_cell.angle_alpha   90.00
_cell.angle_beta   90.00
_cell.angle_gamma   90.00
#
_symmetry.space_group_name_H-M   'P 1'
#
loop_
_entity.id
_entity.type
_entity.pdbx_description
1 polymer ?
#
loop_
_entity_poly.entity_id
_entity_poly.type
_entity_poly.pdbx_seq_one_letter_code
_entity_poly.pdbx_strand_id
1 'polypeptide(L)'
;ANLVVGADGIRSSVRKLLIGDDVTPLRYLGCIVILGICPLSALEEINSPLLDSATVFQTANGNERIYIMPFTADSVMWQLSFPMTEDEAKILSAKGPQALKKEACRRTQWHDPIPQILAATLETQISGYPVYDRELLKSELLAKAGQITLIGDAAHPMSPFKGQGANQALLDALTLARGIIRNCRPLSQWRKAGVRESVLTEFESEMLKRSAIKVKDSAEAAQFLHSDIVLHEGDEPRGRCLKKKDA
;
A
#
# COMPACT_ATOMS: atom_id res chain seq x y z
N ALA A 1 27.34 -11.93 8.22
CA ALA A 1 26.71 -11.99 6.89
C ALA A 1 27.43 -11.06 5.93
N ASN A 2 27.50 -11.43 4.65
CA ASN A 2 28.12 -10.60 3.61
C ASN A 2 27.16 -9.54 3.06
N LEU A 3 25.87 -9.72 3.31
CA LEU A 3 24.79 -8.80 2.98
C LEU A 3 23.59 -9.06 3.91
N VAL A 4 23.00 -7.98 4.41
CA VAL A 4 21.71 -8.00 5.12
C VAL A 4 20.70 -7.17 4.34
N VAL A 5 19.52 -7.72 4.10
CA VAL A 5 18.44 -7.02 3.39
C VAL A 5 17.25 -6.91 4.33
N GLY A 6 16.91 -5.68 4.72
CA GLY A 6 15.70 -5.38 5.48
C GLY A 6 14.49 -5.37 4.56
N ALA A 7 13.59 -6.35 4.72
CA ALA A 7 12.35 -6.51 3.97
C ALA A 7 11.16 -6.73 4.92
N ASP A 8 11.25 -6.14 6.12
CA ASP A 8 10.41 -6.39 7.28
C ASP A 8 9.27 -5.34 7.43
N GLY A 9 8.90 -4.70 6.34
CA GLY A 9 7.70 -3.87 6.22
C GLY A 9 7.83 -2.46 6.79
N ILE A 10 6.72 -1.74 6.82
CA ILE A 10 6.65 -0.33 7.24
C ILE A 10 7.19 -0.05 8.65
N ARG A 11 7.12 -1.06 9.55
CA ARG A 11 7.64 -0.98 10.94
C ARG A 11 9.00 -1.65 11.09
N SER A 12 9.79 -1.67 10.02
CA SER A 12 11.07 -2.33 9.90
C SER A 12 12.01 -2.11 11.11
N SER A 13 12.37 -3.20 11.76
CA SER A 13 13.38 -3.21 12.80
C SER A 13 14.78 -2.97 12.23
N VAL A 14 15.05 -3.47 11.01
CA VAL A 14 16.32 -3.22 10.32
C VAL A 14 16.48 -1.74 10.01
N ARG A 15 15.43 -1.07 9.51
CA ARG A 15 15.43 0.39 9.29
C ARG A 15 15.70 1.15 10.57
N LYS A 16 15.00 0.78 11.65
CA LYS A 16 15.16 1.43 12.96
C LYS A 16 16.59 1.35 13.47
N LEU A 17 17.22 0.18 13.39
CA LEU A 17 18.60 -0.01 13.79
C LEU A 17 19.58 0.75 12.89
N LEU A 18 19.26 0.92 11.61
CA LEU A 18 20.15 1.52 10.62
C LEU A 18 20.16 3.05 10.68
N ILE A 19 19.00 3.67 10.77
CA ILE A 19 18.84 5.13 10.64
C ILE A 19 18.07 5.80 11.78
N GLY A 20 17.53 5.02 12.73
CA GLY A 20 16.69 5.53 13.82
C GLY A 20 15.23 5.78 13.40
N ASP A 21 14.32 5.71 14.37
CA ASP A 21 12.87 5.94 14.11
C ASP A 21 12.57 7.43 13.87
N ASP A 22 13.33 8.33 14.48
CA ASP A 22 13.06 9.78 14.47
C ASP A 22 13.47 10.46 13.17
N VAL A 23 14.34 9.83 12.37
CA VAL A 23 14.87 10.42 11.12
C VAL A 23 13.80 10.45 10.02
N THR A 24 12.97 9.41 9.95
CA THR A 24 11.85 9.31 9.02
C THR A 24 10.66 8.67 9.73
N PRO A 25 9.94 9.42 10.59
CA PRO A 25 8.85 8.88 11.37
C PRO A 25 7.69 8.42 10.48
N LEU A 26 6.82 7.59 11.06
CA LEU A 26 5.54 7.26 10.44
C LEU A 26 4.70 8.54 10.29
N ARG A 27 4.15 8.75 9.10
CA ARG A 27 3.24 9.84 8.81
C ARG A 27 1.85 9.29 8.60
N TYR A 28 0.90 9.69 9.44
CA TYR A 28 -0.50 9.35 9.30
C TYR A 28 -1.12 10.09 8.13
N LEU A 29 -1.86 9.38 7.26
CA LEU A 29 -2.43 9.95 6.03
C LEU A 29 -3.89 10.42 6.19
N GLY A 30 -4.37 10.56 7.43
CA GLY A 30 -5.69 11.13 7.72
C GLY A 30 -6.87 10.18 7.53
N CYS A 31 -6.64 8.90 7.27
CA CYS A 31 -7.72 7.95 6.99
C CYS A 31 -7.45 6.55 7.57
N ILE A 32 -8.55 5.80 7.72
CA ILE A 32 -8.54 4.38 8.04
C ILE A 32 -8.92 3.57 6.80
N VAL A 33 -8.41 2.35 6.69
CA VAL A 33 -8.85 1.34 5.74
C VAL A 33 -9.43 0.16 6.52
N ILE A 34 -10.59 -0.32 6.07
CA ILE A 34 -11.21 -1.57 6.50
C ILE A 34 -11.28 -2.49 5.29
N LEU A 35 -10.83 -3.72 5.45
CA LEU A 35 -10.79 -4.73 4.39
C LEU A 35 -11.64 -5.92 4.79
N GLY A 36 -12.26 -6.57 3.80
CA GLY A 36 -12.91 -7.86 4.00
C GLY A 36 -12.88 -8.72 2.75
N ILE A 37 -12.97 -10.04 2.96
CA ILE A 37 -13.10 -11.03 1.89
C ILE A 37 -14.44 -11.72 2.06
N CYS A 38 -15.28 -11.63 1.03
CA CYS A 38 -16.62 -12.21 1.00
C CYS A 38 -16.66 -13.38 0.00
N PRO A 39 -17.07 -14.58 0.39
CA PRO A 39 -17.27 -15.67 -0.56
C PRO A 39 -18.51 -15.39 -1.43
N LEU A 40 -18.43 -15.64 -2.73
CA LEU A 40 -19.55 -15.44 -3.66
C LEU A 40 -20.73 -16.37 -3.35
N SER A 41 -20.47 -17.55 -2.75
CA SER A 41 -21.52 -18.47 -2.29
C SER A 41 -22.46 -17.86 -1.23
N ALA A 42 -22.01 -16.85 -0.49
CA ALA A 42 -22.87 -16.11 0.46
C ALA A 42 -23.74 -15.05 -0.22
N LEU A 43 -23.61 -14.88 -1.54
CA LEU A 43 -24.27 -13.85 -2.37
C LEU A 43 -25.08 -14.46 -3.54
N GLU A 44 -25.31 -15.79 -3.54
CA GLU A 44 -25.97 -16.52 -4.66
C GLU A 44 -27.38 -16.00 -4.99
N GLU A 45 -28.08 -15.46 -4.01
CA GLU A 45 -29.42 -14.87 -4.22
C GLU A 45 -29.36 -13.47 -4.86
N ILE A 46 -28.17 -12.90 -5.01
CA ILE A 46 -27.96 -11.54 -5.50
C ILE A 46 -27.59 -11.58 -6.97
N ASN A 47 -28.56 -11.29 -7.83
CA ASN A 47 -28.29 -11.18 -9.27
C ASN A 47 -27.71 -9.81 -9.61
N SER A 48 -26.38 -9.67 -9.51
CA SER A 48 -25.67 -8.44 -9.86
C SER A 48 -24.56 -8.72 -10.89
N PRO A 49 -24.50 -8.00 -12.00
CA PRO A 49 -23.43 -8.13 -12.98
C PRO A 49 -22.06 -7.69 -12.42
N LEU A 50 -22.02 -7.02 -11.27
CA LEU A 50 -20.80 -6.61 -10.59
C LEU A 50 -20.12 -7.75 -9.82
N LEU A 51 -20.80 -8.92 -9.69
CA LEU A 51 -20.31 -10.11 -8.99
C LEU A 51 -19.86 -11.23 -9.94
N ASP A 52 -19.42 -10.88 -11.13
CA ASP A 52 -19.03 -11.79 -12.21
C ASP A 52 -17.61 -12.39 -12.08
N SER A 53 -16.95 -12.28 -10.95
CA SER A 53 -15.56 -12.72 -10.71
C SER A 53 -14.49 -12.06 -11.61
N ALA A 54 -14.85 -11.11 -12.45
CA ALA A 54 -13.94 -10.39 -13.36
C ALA A 54 -14.00 -8.86 -13.17
N THR A 55 -15.15 -8.35 -12.71
CA THR A 55 -15.38 -6.92 -12.60
C THR A 55 -14.74 -6.31 -11.35
N VAL A 56 -14.04 -5.21 -11.58
CA VAL A 56 -13.51 -4.34 -10.51
C VAL A 56 -14.33 -3.06 -10.51
N PHE A 57 -14.88 -2.68 -9.37
CA PHE A 57 -15.66 -1.44 -9.27
C PHE A 57 -15.36 -0.68 -7.99
N GLN A 58 -15.70 0.59 -8.00
CA GLN A 58 -15.59 1.44 -6.82
C GLN A 58 -16.76 2.42 -6.75
N THR A 59 -17.12 2.80 -5.53
CA THR A 59 -18.09 3.85 -5.23
C THR A 59 -17.47 4.81 -4.23
N ALA A 60 -17.68 6.11 -4.42
CA ALA A 60 -17.23 7.16 -3.54
C ALA A 60 -18.31 8.25 -3.41
N ASN A 61 -18.33 8.94 -2.27
CA ASN A 61 -19.27 10.03 -2.01
C ASN A 61 -18.59 11.34 -1.60
N GLY A 62 -17.29 11.46 -1.88
CA GLY A 62 -16.47 12.61 -1.48
C GLY A 62 -15.80 12.49 -0.12
N ASN A 63 -16.24 11.54 0.70
CA ASN A 63 -15.70 11.28 2.03
C ASN A 63 -15.32 9.80 2.21
N GLU A 64 -16.27 8.89 1.95
CA GLU A 64 -16.03 7.45 1.94
C GLU A 64 -15.75 6.96 0.52
N ARG A 65 -14.89 5.95 0.42
CA ARG A 65 -14.64 5.20 -0.81
C ARG A 65 -14.59 3.71 -0.53
N ILE A 66 -15.35 2.95 -1.29
CA ILE A 66 -15.22 1.49 -1.34
C ILE A 66 -14.65 1.06 -2.69
N TYR A 67 -13.74 0.10 -2.66
CA TYR A 67 -13.13 -0.55 -3.82
C TYR A 67 -13.38 -2.04 -3.69
N ILE A 68 -13.93 -2.66 -4.72
CA ILE A 68 -14.28 -4.08 -4.72
C ILE A 68 -13.64 -4.72 -5.95
N MET A 69 -13.01 -5.88 -5.74
CA MET A 69 -12.36 -6.64 -6.81
C MET A 69 -12.46 -8.14 -6.55
N PRO A 70 -12.41 -8.97 -7.60
CA PRO A 70 -12.22 -10.39 -7.45
C PRO A 70 -10.94 -10.70 -6.64
N PHE A 71 -11.05 -11.59 -5.66
CA PHE A 71 -9.91 -12.06 -4.87
C PHE A 71 -9.46 -13.45 -5.30
N THR A 72 -10.44 -14.35 -5.44
CA THR A 72 -10.27 -15.66 -6.07
C THR A 72 -11.43 -15.85 -7.07
N ALA A 73 -11.50 -17.01 -7.72
CA ALA A 73 -12.61 -17.32 -8.63
C ALA A 73 -13.99 -17.34 -7.92
N ASP A 74 -14.00 -17.54 -6.61
CA ASP A 74 -15.18 -17.75 -5.76
C ASP A 74 -15.31 -16.73 -4.61
N SER A 75 -14.52 -15.67 -4.62
CA SER A 75 -14.57 -14.63 -3.58
C SER A 75 -14.21 -13.25 -4.09
N VAL A 76 -14.77 -12.23 -3.45
CA VAL A 76 -14.45 -10.82 -3.68
C VAL A 76 -13.79 -10.20 -2.46
N MET A 77 -12.81 -9.35 -2.68
CA MET A 77 -12.22 -8.49 -1.67
C MET A 77 -12.83 -7.09 -1.78
N TRP A 78 -13.19 -6.51 -0.65
CA TRP A 78 -13.58 -5.11 -0.57
C TRP A 78 -12.66 -4.33 0.37
N GLN A 79 -12.47 -3.06 0.05
CA GLN A 79 -11.66 -2.12 0.78
C GLN A 79 -12.45 -0.81 0.94
N LEU A 80 -12.95 -0.57 2.15
CA LEU A 80 -13.57 0.69 2.53
C LEU A 80 -12.50 1.60 3.15
N SER A 81 -12.48 2.86 2.76
CA SER A 81 -11.62 3.88 3.35
C SER A 81 -12.38 5.18 3.57
N PHE A 82 -12.03 5.89 4.64
CA PHE A 82 -12.65 7.18 4.98
C PHE A 82 -11.76 7.99 5.92
N PRO A 83 -11.89 9.33 5.92
CA PRO A 83 -11.16 10.19 6.84
C PRO A 83 -11.54 9.93 8.30
N MET A 84 -10.54 9.93 9.16
CA MET A 84 -10.67 9.76 10.59
C MET A 84 -9.43 10.33 11.29
N THR A 85 -9.55 10.78 12.52
CA THR A 85 -8.37 11.16 13.31
C THR A 85 -7.52 9.94 13.63
N GLU A 86 -6.23 10.12 13.85
CA GLU A 86 -5.31 9.02 14.11
C GLU A 86 -5.72 8.21 15.35
N ASP A 87 -6.11 8.90 16.42
CA ASP A 87 -6.50 8.26 17.68
C ASP A 87 -7.80 7.46 17.53
N GLU A 88 -8.81 8.01 16.86
CA GLU A 88 -10.06 7.29 16.57
C GLU A 88 -9.79 6.05 15.70
N ALA A 89 -8.95 6.16 14.68
CA ALA A 89 -8.58 5.06 13.80
C ALA A 89 -7.84 3.94 14.56
N LYS A 90 -6.92 4.29 15.47
CA LYS A 90 -6.27 3.34 16.36
C LYS A 90 -7.25 2.65 17.30
N ILE A 91 -8.14 3.42 17.92
CA ILE A 91 -9.18 2.89 18.82
C ILE A 91 -10.11 1.94 18.07
N LEU A 92 -10.59 2.32 16.89
CA LEU A 92 -11.49 1.49 16.09
C LEU A 92 -10.79 0.19 15.65
N SER A 93 -9.56 0.28 15.17
CA SER A 93 -8.76 -0.89 14.79
C SER A 93 -8.53 -1.84 15.98
N ALA A 94 -8.26 -1.31 17.17
CA ALA A 94 -8.03 -2.10 18.38
C ALA A 94 -9.30 -2.80 18.91
N LYS A 95 -10.50 -2.30 18.60
CA LYS A 95 -11.77 -2.94 18.94
C LYS A 95 -12.05 -4.23 18.17
N GLY A 96 -11.27 -4.49 17.13
CA GLY A 96 -11.31 -5.74 16.38
C GLY A 96 -12.39 -5.84 15.29
N PRO A 97 -12.48 -7.03 14.66
CA PRO A 97 -13.25 -7.23 13.42
C PRO A 97 -14.74 -6.89 13.52
N GLN A 98 -15.38 -7.22 14.64
CA GLN A 98 -16.80 -6.94 14.85
C GLN A 98 -17.10 -5.45 14.80
N ALA A 99 -16.28 -4.63 15.48
CA ALA A 99 -16.45 -3.18 15.49
C ALA A 99 -16.16 -2.57 14.12
N LEU A 100 -15.14 -3.09 13.42
CA LEU A 100 -14.81 -2.70 12.06
C LEU A 100 -15.94 -3.01 11.09
N LYS A 101 -16.54 -4.22 11.16
CA LYS A 101 -17.70 -4.60 10.35
C LYS A 101 -18.88 -3.69 10.59
N LYS A 102 -19.22 -3.45 11.87
CA LYS A 102 -20.34 -2.58 12.26
C LYS A 102 -20.17 -1.17 11.68
N GLU A 103 -18.97 -0.61 11.79
CA GLU A 103 -18.68 0.73 11.25
C GLU A 103 -18.72 0.74 9.72
N ALA A 104 -18.19 -0.28 9.06
CA ALA A 104 -18.25 -0.40 7.61
C ALA A 104 -19.70 -0.49 7.11
N CYS A 105 -20.52 -1.37 7.67
CA CYS A 105 -21.94 -1.48 7.31
C CYS A 105 -22.73 -0.18 7.57
N ARG A 106 -22.42 0.53 8.65
CA ARG A 106 -23.07 1.81 8.96
C ARG A 106 -22.81 2.88 7.89
N ARG A 107 -21.60 2.91 7.33
CA ARG A 107 -21.17 3.92 6.35
C ARG A 107 -21.58 3.63 4.92
N THR A 108 -21.80 2.37 4.59
CA THR A 108 -21.99 1.91 3.20
C THR A 108 -23.43 1.46 2.92
N GLN A 109 -24.43 2.15 3.47
CA GLN A 109 -25.83 1.96 3.10
C GLN A 109 -26.10 2.59 1.72
N TRP A 110 -25.35 2.10 0.73
CA TRP A 110 -25.35 2.60 -0.64
C TRP A 110 -26.16 1.68 -1.57
N HIS A 111 -25.88 1.72 -2.87
CA HIS A 111 -26.53 0.87 -3.85
C HIS A 111 -26.09 -0.60 -3.73
N ASP A 112 -26.94 -1.50 -4.23
CA ASP A 112 -26.63 -2.91 -4.39
C ASP A 112 -25.40 -3.11 -5.34
N PRO A 113 -24.54 -4.10 -5.10
CA PRO A 113 -24.60 -5.12 -4.05
C PRO A 113 -23.75 -4.79 -2.78
N ILE A 114 -23.37 -3.53 -2.56
CA ILE A 114 -22.41 -3.14 -1.52
C ILE A 114 -22.86 -3.55 -0.12
N PRO A 115 -24.08 -3.18 0.36
CA PRO A 115 -24.54 -3.54 1.70
C PRO A 115 -24.57 -5.06 1.93
N GLN A 116 -24.95 -5.82 0.90
CA GLN A 116 -25.04 -7.28 0.97
C GLN A 116 -23.66 -7.92 1.09
N ILE A 117 -22.68 -7.46 0.32
CA ILE A 117 -21.28 -7.93 0.39
C ILE A 117 -20.74 -7.75 1.80
N LEU A 118 -20.91 -6.56 2.39
CA LEU A 118 -20.40 -6.29 3.72
C LEU A 118 -21.13 -7.10 4.79
N ALA A 119 -22.46 -7.21 4.70
CA ALA A 119 -23.27 -7.99 5.61
C ALA A 119 -22.90 -9.48 5.59
N ALA A 120 -22.69 -10.05 4.39
CA ALA A 120 -22.32 -11.47 4.20
C ALA A 120 -20.87 -11.78 4.58
N THR A 121 -19.99 -10.78 4.66
CA THR A 121 -18.59 -11.01 5.04
C THR A 121 -18.48 -11.47 6.50
N LEU A 122 -17.80 -12.59 6.74
CA LEU A 122 -17.54 -13.09 8.09
C LEU A 122 -16.59 -12.16 8.85
N GLU A 123 -16.82 -11.95 10.14
CA GLU A 123 -15.96 -11.10 10.99
C GLU A 123 -14.49 -11.55 10.96
N THR A 124 -14.26 -12.87 10.93
CA THR A 124 -12.91 -13.46 10.84
C THR A 124 -12.16 -13.11 9.56
N GLN A 125 -12.86 -12.63 8.54
CA GLN A 125 -12.31 -12.19 7.27
C GLN A 125 -12.17 -10.67 7.16
N ILE A 126 -12.36 -9.95 8.28
CA ILE A 126 -12.30 -8.48 8.33
C ILE A 126 -11.10 -8.02 9.12
N SER A 127 -10.38 -7.06 8.58
CA SER A 127 -9.30 -6.34 9.25
C SER A 127 -9.39 -4.86 8.93
N GLY A 128 -8.73 -4.02 9.73
CA GLY A 128 -8.68 -2.59 9.47
C GLY A 128 -7.54 -1.93 10.22
N TYR A 129 -7.00 -0.89 9.63
CA TYR A 129 -5.82 -0.19 10.17
C TYR A 129 -5.78 1.28 9.73
N PRO A 130 -5.24 2.16 10.59
CA PRO A 130 -4.91 3.53 10.18
C PRO A 130 -3.83 3.50 9.11
N VAL A 131 -3.97 4.35 8.10
CA VAL A 131 -3.07 4.38 6.95
C VAL A 131 -1.87 5.27 7.24
N TYR A 132 -0.69 4.71 7.07
CA TYR A 132 0.58 5.42 7.22
C TYR A 132 1.44 5.28 5.97
N ASP A 133 2.33 6.25 5.81
CA ASP A 133 3.54 6.16 5.01
C ASP A 133 4.74 6.68 5.80
N ARG A 134 5.85 6.90 5.15
CA ARG A 134 7.03 7.61 5.72
C ARG A 134 7.54 8.63 4.72
N GLU A 135 8.26 9.62 5.22
CA GLU A 135 9.03 10.50 4.36
C GLU A 135 10.03 9.72 3.50
N LEU A 136 10.33 10.29 2.35
CA LEU A 136 11.25 9.69 1.39
C LEU A 136 12.64 9.49 2.04
N LEU A 137 13.12 8.27 1.93
CA LEU A 137 14.46 7.92 2.39
C LEU A 137 15.50 8.58 1.47
N LYS A 138 16.50 9.21 2.06
CA LYS A 138 17.61 9.83 1.33
C LYS A 138 18.77 8.86 1.19
N SER A 139 19.43 8.86 0.04
CA SER A 139 20.55 7.95 -0.26
C SER A 139 21.72 8.07 0.72
N GLU A 140 21.95 9.29 1.24
CA GLU A 140 23.02 9.57 2.21
C GLU A 140 22.86 8.81 3.53
N LEU A 141 21.61 8.49 3.89
CA LEU A 141 21.31 7.70 5.09
C LEU A 141 21.72 6.24 4.93
N LEU A 142 21.62 5.70 3.72
CA LEU A 142 22.03 4.33 3.40
C LEU A 142 23.54 4.23 3.09
N ALA A 143 24.19 5.30 2.64
CA ALA A 143 25.59 5.28 2.25
C ALA A 143 26.53 4.77 3.37
N LYS A 144 26.17 4.98 4.63
CA LYS A 144 26.94 4.55 5.80
C LYS A 144 26.53 3.18 6.33
N ALA A 145 25.57 2.52 5.71
CA ALA A 145 24.97 1.26 6.18
C ALA A 145 25.87 0.01 6.01
N GLY A 146 27.08 0.17 5.49
CA GLY A 146 27.97 -0.96 5.25
C GLY A 146 27.34 -1.99 4.29
N GLN A 147 27.16 -3.21 4.75
CA GLN A 147 26.62 -4.32 3.94
C GLN A 147 25.13 -4.55 4.23
N ILE A 148 24.39 -3.49 4.59
CA ILE A 148 22.95 -3.55 4.87
C ILE A 148 22.21 -2.67 3.88
N THR A 149 21.06 -3.13 3.38
CA THR A 149 20.14 -2.35 2.56
C THR A 149 18.70 -2.64 2.93
N LEU A 150 17.76 -1.83 2.41
CA LEU A 150 16.32 -1.95 2.64
C LEU A 150 15.62 -2.11 1.29
N ILE A 151 14.50 -2.86 1.28
CA ILE A 151 13.63 -3.02 0.11
C ILE A 151 12.14 -2.97 0.51
N GLY A 152 11.28 -2.69 -0.46
CA GLY A 152 9.83 -2.65 -0.24
C GLY A 152 9.43 -1.65 0.84
N ASP A 153 8.42 -1.99 1.63
CA ASP A 153 7.89 -1.09 2.67
C ASP A 153 8.88 -0.78 3.80
N ALA A 154 9.97 -1.54 3.94
CA ALA A 154 11.06 -1.16 4.83
C ALA A 154 11.82 0.07 4.33
N ALA A 155 11.92 0.25 3.01
CA ALA A 155 12.57 1.39 2.37
C ALA A 155 11.59 2.53 2.04
N HIS A 156 10.45 2.21 1.44
CA HIS A 156 9.54 3.19 0.83
C HIS A 156 8.05 2.82 1.03
N PRO A 157 7.57 2.74 2.29
CA PRO A 157 6.17 2.43 2.55
C PRO A 157 5.26 3.50 1.94
N MET A 158 4.13 3.07 1.39
CA MET A 158 3.17 3.93 0.72
C MET A 158 1.73 3.49 0.98
N SER A 159 0.78 4.40 0.77
CA SER A 159 -0.64 4.07 0.90
C SER A 159 -1.10 3.03 -0.13
N PRO A 160 -2.15 2.25 0.15
CA PRO A 160 -2.64 1.21 -0.77
C PRO A 160 -3.38 1.75 -2.00
N PHE A 161 -3.71 3.05 -2.05
CA PHE A 161 -4.68 3.62 -2.99
C PHE A 161 -4.26 3.63 -4.46
N LYS A 162 -2.99 3.45 -4.76
CA LYS A 162 -2.49 3.28 -6.14
C LYS A 162 -2.10 1.84 -6.48
N GLY A 163 -2.15 0.92 -5.52
CA GLY A 163 -1.81 -0.49 -5.73
C GLY A 163 -0.36 -0.72 -6.18
N GLN A 164 0.59 0.17 -5.82
CA GLN A 164 1.95 0.14 -6.34
C GLN A 164 2.98 -0.49 -5.38
N GLY A 165 2.66 -0.61 -4.09
CA GLY A 165 3.62 -1.05 -3.08
C GLY A 165 4.26 -2.40 -3.39
N ALA A 166 3.46 -3.43 -3.62
CA ALA A 166 3.94 -4.77 -3.95
C ALA A 166 4.76 -4.80 -5.25
N ASN A 167 4.32 -4.06 -6.27
CA ASN A 167 5.06 -3.96 -7.53
C ASN A 167 6.45 -3.34 -7.33
N GLN A 168 6.56 -2.31 -6.49
CA GLN A 168 7.85 -1.70 -6.19
C GLN A 168 8.75 -2.69 -5.42
N ALA A 169 8.23 -3.41 -4.43
CA ALA A 169 8.98 -4.41 -3.69
C ALA A 169 9.49 -5.55 -4.57
N LEU A 170 8.69 -6.03 -5.52
CA LEU A 170 9.11 -7.04 -6.50
C LEU A 170 10.21 -6.53 -7.42
N LEU A 171 10.10 -5.28 -7.87
CA LEU A 171 11.14 -4.64 -8.69
C LEU A 171 12.44 -4.46 -7.91
N ASP A 172 12.37 -4.10 -6.63
CA ASP A 172 13.55 -4.00 -5.75
C ASP A 172 14.26 -5.35 -5.65
N ALA A 173 13.52 -6.41 -5.34
CA ALA A 173 14.08 -7.75 -5.22
C ALA A 173 14.75 -8.21 -6.53
N LEU A 174 14.08 -7.96 -7.66
CA LEU A 174 14.61 -8.32 -8.99
C LEU A 174 15.86 -7.52 -9.34
N THR A 175 15.86 -6.20 -9.11
CA THR A 175 16.99 -5.32 -9.44
C THR A 175 18.19 -5.64 -8.55
N LEU A 176 17.98 -5.85 -7.26
CA LEU A 176 19.02 -6.24 -6.33
C LEU A 176 19.64 -7.60 -6.72
N ALA A 177 18.80 -8.60 -7.00
CA ALA A 177 19.27 -9.92 -7.43
C ALA A 177 20.11 -9.85 -8.73
N ARG A 178 19.66 -9.07 -9.71
CA ARG A 178 20.40 -8.85 -10.96
C ARG A 178 21.73 -8.14 -10.72
N GLY A 179 21.77 -7.15 -9.85
CA GLY A 179 22.99 -6.45 -9.44
C GLY A 179 23.99 -7.41 -8.81
N ILE A 180 23.55 -8.26 -7.89
CA ILE A 180 24.38 -9.28 -7.25
C ILE A 180 24.94 -10.28 -8.29
N ILE A 181 24.09 -10.84 -9.16
CA ILE A 181 24.49 -11.81 -10.17
C ILE A 181 25.51 -11.20 -11.14
N ARG A 182 25.29 -9.96 -11.58
CA ARG A 182 26.16 -9.29 -12.55
C ARG A 182 27.53 -8.95 -11.96
N ASN A 183 27.56 -8.41 -10.75
CA ASN A 183 28.75 -7.80 -10.17
C ASN A 183 29.51 -8.71 -9.20
N CYS A 184 28.88 -9.79 -8.71
CA CYS A 184 29.50 -10.71 -7.77
C CYS A 184 29.97 -12.05 -8.40
N ARG A 185 29.91 -12.18 -9.70
CA ARG A 185 30.49 -13.31 -10.47
C ARG A 185 31.56 -12.81 -11.44
N PRO A 186 32.79 -13.39 -11.44
CA PRO A 186 33.30 -14.40 -10.51
C PRO A 186 33.66 -13.82 -9.15
N LEU A 187 33.60 -14.66 -8.11
CA LEU A 187 33.76 -14.35 -6.68
C LEU A 187 34.98 -13.49 -6.29
N SER A 188 35.92 -13.27 -7.20
CA SER A 188 37.16 -12.55 -6.91
C SER A 188 37.08 -11.03 -6.93
N GLN A 189 36.10 -10.44 -7.61
CA GLN A 189 36.06 -8.98 -7.79
C GLN A 189 35.31 -8.26 -6.64
N TRP A 190 34.14 -8.76 -6.19
CA TRP A 190 33.37 -8.12 -5.12
C TRP A 190 34.04 -8.21 -3.75
N ARG A 191 34.93 -9.22 -3.53
CA ARG A 191 35.73 -9.33 -2.29
C ARG A 191 36.72 -8.20 -2.13
N LYS A 192 37.15 -7.56 -3.21
CA LYS A 192 38.07 -6.43 -3.18
C LYS A 192 37.37 -5.10 -2.96
N ALA A 193 36.30 -4.85 -3.68
CA ALA A 193 35.56 -3.59 -3.62
C ALA A 193 34.44 -3.57 -2.55
N GLY A 194 33.97 -4.75 -2.07
CA GLY A 194 32.82 -4.85 -1.21
C GLY A 194 31.48 -4.84 -1.96
N VAL A 195 30.41 -5.36 -1.31
CA VAL A 195 29.07 -5.41 -1.93
C VAL A 195 28.46 -4.01 -2.05
N ARG A 196 28.82 -3.07 -1.18
CA ARG A 196 28.30 -1.71 -1.21
C ARG A 196 28.66 -0.99 -2.49
N GLU A 197 29.95 -0.89 -2.79
CA GLU A 197 30.45 -0.21 -3.98
C GLU A 197 30.09 -0.96 -5.25
N SER A 198 30.06 -2.29 -5.20
CA SER A 198 29.81 -3.12 -6.39
C SER A 198 28.32 -3.21 -6.77
N VAL A 199 27.39 -3.07 -5.81
CA VAL A 199 25.96 -3.35 -6.01
C VAL A 199 25.06 -2.32 -5.36
N LEU A 200 25.23 -2.07 -4.03
CA LEU A 200 24.21 -1.40 -3.27
C LEU A 200 24.04 0.08 -3.60
N THR A 201 25.12 0.78 -3.89
CA THR A 201 25.10 2.23 -4.19
C THR A 201 24.25 2.52 -5.43
N GLU A 202 24.44 1.78 -6.51
CA GLU A 202 23.64 1.93 -7.73
C GLU A 202 22.20 1.49 -7.52
N PHE A 203 22.00 0.33 -6.89
CA PHE A 203 20.68 -0.21 -6.56
C PHE A 203 19.84 0.75 -5.73
N GLU A 204 20.37 1.26 -4.62
CA GLU A 204 19.68 2.17 -3.72
C GLU A 204 19.33 3.49 -4.41
N SER A 205 20.22 4.05 -5.21
CA SER A 205 19.98 5.27 -5.97
C SER A 205 18.81 5.10 -6.96
N GLU A 206 18.78 4.00 -7.72
CA GLU A 206 17.70 3.69 -8.66
C GLU A 206 16.37 3.43 -7.94
N MET A 207 16.40 2.57 -6.90
CA MET A 207 15.23 2.23 -6.10
C MET A 207 14.58 3.46 -5.49
N LEU A 208 15.34 4.31 -4.81
CA LEU A 208 14.83 5.50 -4.14
C LEU A 208 14.27 6.52 -5.15
N LYS A 209 14.94 6.73 -6.28
CA LYS A 209 14.44 7.62 -7.34
C LYS A 209 13.12 7.13 -7.92
N ARG A 210 12.98 5.85 -8.18
CA ARG A 210 11.79 5.22 -8.74
C ARG A 210 10.63 5.23 -7.73
N SER A 211 10.88 4.81 -6.49
CA SER A 211 9.85 4.70 -5.46
C SER A 211 9.36 6.05 -4.95
N ALA A 212 10.21 7.10 -4.95
CA ALA A 212 9.84 8.44 -4.51
C ALA A 212 8.59 8.97 -5.21
N ILE A 213 8.51 8.77 -6.53
CA ILE A 213 7.34 9.19 -7.32
C ILE A 213 6.09 8.43 -6.84
N LYS A 214 6.21 7.12 -6.59
CA LYS A 214 5.09 6.27 -6.19
C LYS A 214 4.60 6.56 -4.76
N VAL A 215 5.50 6.84 -3.84
CA VAL A 215 5.15 7.28 -2.47
C VAL A 215 4.36 8.58 -2.52
N LYS A 216 4.84 9.57 -3.29
CA LYS A 216 4.15 10.86 -3.45
C LYS A 216 2.78 10.70 -4.10
N ASP A 217 2.71 10.01 -5.25
CA ASP A 217 1.45 9.76 -5.97
C ASP A 217 0.42 9.04 -5.08
N SER A 218 0.88 8.11 -4.23
CA SER A 218 0.01 7.35 -3.33
C SER A 218 -0.51 8.20 -2.16
N ALA A 219 0.30 9.12 -1.64
CA ALA A 219 -0.13 10.06 -0.61
C ALA A 219 -1.14 11.08 -1.16
N GLU A 220 -0.90 11.61 -2.36
CA GLU A 220 -1.85 12.50 -3.06
C GLU A 220 -3.18 11.78 -3.35
N ALA A 221 -3.13 10.50 -3.73
CA ALA A 221 -4.33 9.70 -3.94
C ALA A 221 -5.14 9.49 -2.66
N ALA A 222 -4.49 9.39 -1.49
CA ALA A 222 -5.19 9.32 -0.21
C ALA A 222 -6.06 10.56 0.04
N GLN A 223 -5.56 11.74 -0.31
CA GLN A 223 -6.31 13.01 -0.19
C GLN A 223 -7.39 13.14 -1.25
N PHE A 224 -7.04 12.86 -2.51
CA PHE A 224 -7.96 12.96 -3.64
C PHE A 224 -9.20 12.07 -3.48
N LEU A 225 -9.01 10.81 -3.12
CA LEU A 225 -10.08 9.81 -3.04
C LEU A 225 -11.08 10.06 -1.89
N HIS A 226 -10.74 10.93 -0.95
CA HIS A 226 -11.59 11.34 0.17
C HIS A 226 -11.95 12.83 0.12
N SER A 227 -12.11 13.36 -1.09
CA SER A 227 -12.50 14.75 -1.33
C SER A 227 -13.60 14.82 -2.38
N ASP A 228 -14.30 15.95 -2.44
CA ASP A 228 -15.37 16.18 -3.43
C ASP A 228 -14.88 16.13 -4.88
N ILE A 229 -13.58 16.24 -5.11
CA ILE A 229 -12.99 16.17 -6.46
C ILE A 229 -13.28 14.81 -7.12
N VAL A 230 -13.40 13.72 -6.33
CA VAL A 230 -13.69 12.39 -6.84
C VAL A 230 -15.10 12.27 -7.46
N LEU A 231 -16.01 13.20 -7.13
CA LEU A 231 -17.38 13.24 -7.64
C LEU A 231 -17.51 13.88 -9.03
N HIS A 232 -16.45 14.52 -9.51
CA HIS A 232 -16.45 15.12 -10.83
C HIS A 232 -16.19 14.02 -11.88
N GLU A 233 -17.04 13.98 -12.92
CA GLU A 233 -16.83 13.11 -14.06
C GLU A 233 -15.50 13.43 -14.75
N GLY A 234 -14.75 12.39 -15.08
CA GLY A 234 -13.51 12.51 -15.84
C GLY A 234 -13.29 11.25 -16.66
N ASP A 235 -13.05 11.41 -17.95
CA ASP A 235 -12.71 10.33 -18.87
C ASP A 235 -11.26 9.84 -18.73
N GLU A 236 -10.54 10.26 -17.70
CA GLU A 236 -9.14 9.92 -17.51
C GLU A 236 -8.99 8.49 -16.97
N PRO A 237 -8.16 7.66 -17.60
CA PRO A 237 -7.87 6.31 -17.11
C PRO A 237 -7.32 6.33 -15.68
N ARG A 238 -7.65 5.29 -14.89
CA ARG A 238 -7.06 5.09 -13.57
C ARG A 238 -5.54 5.24 -13.61
N GLY A 239 -4.99 6.17 -12.84
CA GLY A 239 -3.55 6.39 -12.75
C GLY A 239 -3.09 7.79 -13.09
N ARG A 240 -3.96 8.61 -13.69
CA ARG A 240 -3.69 10.05 -13.83
C ARG A 240 -4.54 10.81 -12.83
N CYS A 241 -3.91 11.45 -11.85
CA CYS A 241 -4.59 12.50 -11.09
C CYS A 241 -5.03 13.57 -12.08
N LEU A 242 -6.29 14.01 -11.98
CA LEU A 242 -6.77 15.15 -12.76
C LEU A 242 -5.80 16.31 -12.51
N LYS A 243 -5.04 16.70 -13.52
CA LYS A 243 -4.34 17.97 -13.47
C LYS A 243 -5.42 19.04 -13.38
N LYS A 244 -5.38 19.91 -12.37
CA LYS A 244 -6.14 21.15 -12.41
C LYS A 244 -5.89 21.77 -13.79
N LYS A 245 -6.94 21.93 -14.60
CA LYS A 245 -6.88 22.86 -15.69
C LYS A 245 -6.77 24.21 -15.00
N ASP A 246 -5.61 24.82 -15.11
CA ASP A 246 -5.44 26.22 -14.75
C ASP A 246 -6.50 27.01 -15.52
N ALA A 247 -7.36 27.72 -14.75
CA ALA A 247 -8.40 28.59 -15.28
C ALA A 247 -7.78 29.88 -15.81
#